data_036514ae17e203359a519c99f4a6d385
#
_entry.id   036514ae17e203359a519c99f4a6d385
#
_cell.length_a   1.000
_cell.length_b   1.000
_cell.length_c   1.000
_cell.angle_alpha   90.00
_cell.angle_beta   90.00
_cell.angle_gamma   90.00
#
_symmetry.space_group_name_H-M   'P 1'
#
loop_
_entity.id
_entity.type
_entity.pdbx_description
1 polymer ?
#
loop_
_entity_poly.entity_id
_entity_poly.type
_entity_poly.pdbx_seq_one_letter_code
_entity_poly.pdbx_strand_id
1 'polypeptide(L)'
;MACTTILVGKKASYDGSTMIARNDDSGSGHFTPKKFVVIHPEEQPKTYKSVISHVTIELPDDPMRYTAVPNAVEGEGIWAAAGVNEANVAMTATETITSNPRVLGADPLVKLQPAEDGKEEVPGGIGEEDIVCIVLPYIRSAREGVKRLGSLLEQYGTYEMNGIAFQDQDEIWWLETIGGHHWIARRVPDDVYVVMPNQLGIDHFDLEDALSDQKEYMCSSDLKEFIEKNHLNLSMDGSLNPRDAFGSHDDADHVYNTPRAWYMERCLNPHTKVWDGEHADYTPQSDDIPWCMVPEKKITVEDVKYVLSSHFQGTPYDPYAAYGEKNMRGAYRCLLYT
;
A
#
# COMPACT_ATOMS: atom_id res chain seq x y z
N MET A 1 -7.29 -6.30 5.34
CA MET A 1 -8.48 -5.53 4.89
C MET A 1 -8.43 -5.40 3.37
N ALA A 2 -9.56 -5.14 2.76
CA ALA A 2 -9.64 -5.00 1.31
C ALA A 2 -9.60 -3.51 0.99
N CYS A 3 -8.52 -3.02 0.41
CA CYS A 3 -8.35 -1.62 0.05
C CYS A 3 -8.00 -1.47 -1.42
N THR A 4 -8.09 -0.26 -1.95
CA THR A 4 -7.63 0.07 -3.31
C THR A 4 -7.04 1.47 -3.27
N THR A 5 -5.79 1.60 -3.66
CA THR A 5 -5.06 2.87 -3.65
C THR A 5 -4.78 3.36 -5.08
N ILE A 6 -4.88 4.66 -5.30
CA ILE A 6 -4.41 5.34 -6.51
C ILE A 6 -3.48 6.48 -6.14
N LEU A 7 -2.37 6.59 -6.85
CA LEU A 7 -1.37 7.64 -6.71
C LEU A 7 -1.25 8.36 -8.06
N VAL A 8 -1.20 9.70 -8.06
CA VAL A 8 -1.11 10.49 -9.31
C VAL A 8 0.01 11.50 -9.19
N GLY A 9 1.03 11.35 -10.04
CA GLY A 9 2.16 12.26 -10.12
C GLY A 9 1.77 13.66 -10.60
N LYS A 10 2.50 14.68 -10.17
CA LYS A 10 2.17 16.11 -10.39
C LYS A 10 2.04 16.52 -11.87
N LYS A 11 2.72 15.83 -12.78
CA LYS A 11 2.58 16.08 -14.23
C LYS A 11 1.45 15.27 -14.85
N ALA A 12 0.98 14.20 -14.19
CA ALA A 12 -0.19 13.43 -14.61
C ALA A 12 -1.49 14.08 -14.12
N SER A 13 -1.47 14.83 -13.03
CA SER A 13 -2.64 15.53 -12.49
C SER A 13 -3.03 16.77 -13.32
N TYR A 14 -4.30 17.15 -13.25
CA TYR A 14 -4.87 18.29 -14.01
C TYR A 14 -4.28 19.62 -13.56
N ASP A 15 -4.15 19.84 -12.26
CA ASP A 15 -3.76 21.10 -11.65
C ASP A 15 -2.28 21.17 -11.22
N GLY A 16 -1.52 20.10 -11.47
CA GLY A 16 -0.11 20.01 -11.12
C GLY A 16 0.15 19.60 -9.67
N SER A 17 -0.88 19.24 -8.90
CA SER A 17 -0.71 18.68 -7.56
C SER A 17 -0.35 17.20 -7.61
N THR A 18 0.33 16.72 -6.58
CA THR A 18 0.41 15.29 -6.28
C THR A 18 -0.89 14.83 -5.63
N MET A 19 -1.35 13.59 -5.90
CA MET A 19 -2.55 13.05 -5.26
C MET A 19 -2.32 11.62 -4.77
N ILE A 20 -2.77 11.32 -3.55
CA ILE A 20 -2.91 9.98 -3.02
C ILE A 20 -4.34 9.77 -2.54
N ALA A 21 -4.96 8.66 -2.89
CA ALA A 21 -6.32 8.34 -2.44
C ALA A 21 -6.48 6.84 -2.26
N ARG A 22 -7.30 6.44 -1.27
CA ARG A 22 -7.53 5.04 -0.93
C ARG A 22 -8.96 4.82 -0.46
N ASN A 23 -9.54 3.69 -0.87
CA ASN A 23 -10.69 3.11 -0.18
C ASN A 23 -10.20 2.38 1.08
N ASP A 24 -10.91 2.56 2.18
CA ASP A 24 -10.70 1.80 3.42
C ASP A 24 -11.87 0.82 3.56
N ASP A 25 -11.66 -0.40 3.09
CA ASP A 25 -12.70 -1.39 2.92
C ASP A 25 -12.65 -2.47 4.02
N SER A 26 -13.81 -2.97 4.43
CA SER A 26 -13.90 -4.08 5.38
C SER A 26 -14.15 -5.41 4.67
N GLY A 27 -13.18 -6.32 4.68
CA GLY A 27 -13.31 -7.65 4.10
C GLY A 27 -14.36 -8.55 4.76
N SER A 28 -14.81 -8.21 5.97
CA SER A 28 -15.83 -8.96 6.74
C SER A 28 -17.25 -8.44 6.51
N GLY A 29 -17.43 -7.33 5.79
CA GLY A 29 -18.72 -6.63 5.67
C GLY A 29 -19.18 -5.92 6.95
N HIS A 30 -18.34 -5.87 7.99
CA HIS A 30 -18.62 -5.08 9.19
C HIS A 30 -18.31 -3.61 8.92
N PHE A 31 -19.24 -2.75 9.26
CA PHE A 31 -19.03 -1.31 9.22
C PHE A 31 -18.21 -0.90 10.44
N THR A 32 -17.01 -0.38 10.18
CA THR A 32 -16.15 0.22 11.21
C THR A 32 -16.25 1.74 11.11
N PRO A 33 -16.96 2.40 12.06
CA PRO A 33 -17.12 3.85 11.99
C PRO A 33 -15.77 4.55 12.22
N LYS A 34 -15.47 5.51 11.36
CA LYS A 34 -14.30 6.38 11.45
C LYS A 34 -14.70 7.78 11.90
N LYS A 35 -13.76 8.51 12.47
CA LYS A 35 -13.91 9.93 12.82
C LYS A 35 -12.75 10.74 12.23
N PHE A 36 -13.04 11.94 11.73
CA PHE A 36 -12.00 12.88 11.34
C PHE A 36 -11.54 13.67 12.58
N VAL A 37 -10.25 13.67 12.86
CA VAL A 37 -9.69 14.36 14.02
C VAL A 37 -8.48 15.22 13.64
N VAL A 38 -8.21 16.24 14.46
CA VAL A 38 -6.96 16.98 14.48
C VAL A 38 -6.28 16.64 15.80
N ILE A 39 -5.04 16.19 15.74
CA ILE A 39 -4.23 15.83 16.91
C ILE A 39 -3.16 16.89 17.08
N HIS A 40 -3.14 17.53 18.26
CA HIS A 40 -2.16 18.58 18.59
C HIS A 40 -0.89 17.97 19.21
N PRO A 41 0.26 18.68 19.14
CA PRO A 41 1.52 18.18 19.69
C PRO A 41 1.44 17.75 21.16
N GLU A 42 0.72 18.52 21.98
CA GLU A 42 0.52 18.26 23.43
C GLU A 42 -0.35 17.04 23.73
N GLU A 43 -1.12 16.55 22.77
CA GLU A 43 -1.97 15.36 22.90
C GLU A 43 -1.23 14.07 22.56
N GLN A 44 -0.02 14.18 22.03
CA GLN A 44 0.73 13.02 21.55
C GLN A 44 1.58 12.41 22.67
N PRO A 45 1.60 11.07 22.81
CA PRO A 45 2.38 10.41 23.84
C PRO A 45 3.88 10.50 23.53
N LYS A 46 4.73 10.44 24.56
CA LYS A 46 6.19 10.26 24.39
C LYS A 46 6.54 8.80 24.10
N THR A 47 5.74 7.89 24.61
CA THR A 47 5.88 6.44 24.40
C THR A 47 4.57 5.95 23.83
N TYR A 48 4.62 5.38 22.63
CA TYR A 48 3.48 4.73 21.96
C TYR A 48 3.44 3.26 22.35
N LYS A 49 2.26 2.73 22.60
CA LYS A 49 2.03 1.29 22.79
C LYS A 49 0.88 0.82 21.90
N SER A 50 1.14 -0.14 21.02
CA SER A 50 0.13 -0.79 20.19
C SER A 50 -0.90 -1.54 21.04
N VAL A 51 -2.16 -1.48 20.64
CA VAL A 51 -3.25 -2.25 21.27
C VAL A 51 -3.22 -3.70 20.78
N ILE A 52 -2.81 -3.95 19.53
CA ILE A 52 -2.85 -5.27 18.90
C ILE A 52 -1.57 -6.06 19.16
N SER A 53 -0.43 -5.45 18.87
CA SER A 53 0.86 -6.14 18.94
C SER A 53 1.61 -5.96 20.26
N HIS A 54 1.16 -5.03 21.10
CA HIS A 54 1.80 -4.59 22.34
C HIS A 54 3.21 -4.02 22.16
N VAL A 55 3.69 -3.78 20.93
CA VAL A 55 4.96 -3.11 20.69
C VAL A 55 4.97 -1.74 21.36
N THR A 56 6.09 -1.41 21.99
CA THR A 56 6.30 -0.13 22.65
C THR A 56 7.40 0.64 21.94
N ILE A 57 7.12 1.87 21.53
CA ILE A 57 8.02 2.72 20.72
C ILE A 57 8.19 4.06 21.40
N GLU A 58 9.44 4.43 21.68
CA GLU A 58 9.77 5.79 22.12
C GLU A 58 9.66 6.75 20.94
N LEU A 59 8.89 7.82 21.09
CA LEU A 59 8.64 8.81 20.05
C LEU A 59 9.52 10.04 20.24
N PRO A 60 9.88 10.76 19.16
CA PRO A 60 10.61 12.03 19.25
C PRO A 60 9.86 13.10 20.07
N ASP A 61 10.59 14.04 20.65
CA ASP A 61 10.03 15.07 21.55
C ASP A 61 9.32 16.23 20.83
N ASP A 62 9.41 16.32 19.50
CA ASP A 62 8.93 17.43 18.68
C ASP A 62 7.86 17.03 17.65
N PRO A 63 6.74 16.42 18.05
CA PRO A 63 5.69 16.04 17.13
C PRO A 63 5.02 17.27 16.51
N MET A 64 4.68 17.18 15.24
CA MET A 64 3.83 18.16 14.55
C MET A 64 2.36 17.86 14.76
N ARG A 65 1.52 18.89 14.66
CA ARG A 65 0.07 18.73 14.53
C ARG A 65 -0.24 18.01 13.22
N TYR A 66 -1.21 17.09 13.27
CA TYR A 66 -1.66 16.38 12.08
C TYR A 66 -3.17 16.05 12.13
N THR A 67 -3.75 15.79 10.98
CA THR A 67 -5.08 15.23 10.85
C THR A 67 -5.02 13.72 10.71
N ALA A 68 -6.06 13.02 11.14
CA ALA A 68 -6.18 11.56 10.97
C ALA A 68 -7.63 11.12 10.88
N VAL A 69 -7.85 9.88 10.44
CA VAL A 69 -9.18 9.26 10.32
C VAL A 69 -9.22 7.94 11.11
N PRO A 70 -9.06 8.00 12.45
CA PRO A 70 -9.02 6.82 13.29
C PRO A 70 -10.40 6.16 13.46
N ASN A 71 -10.41 4.93 14.00
CA ASN A 71 -11.62 4.27 14.47
C ASN A 71 -12.35 5.14 15.49
N ALA A 72 -13.67 5.16 15.40
CA ALA A 72 -14.53 5.86 16.36
C ALA A 72 -14.83 5.02 17.60
N VAL A 73 -14.61 3.70 17.53
CA VAL A 73 -14.79 2.75 18.64
C VAL A 73 -13.48 2.69 19.44
N GLU A 74 -13.60 2.84 20.76
CA GLU A 74 -12.46 2.79 21.67
C GLU A 74 -12.06 1.34 21.98
N GLY A 75 -10.75 1.12 22.22
CA GLY A 75 -10.20 -0.18 22.64
C GLY A 75 -9.90 -1.17 21.51
N GLU A 76 -10.16 -0.81 20.26
CA GLU A 76 -9.90 -1.66 19.09
C GLU A 76 -8.62 -1.25 18.31
N GLY A 77 -7.83 -0.34 18.87
CA GLY A 77 -6.68 0.26 18.20
C GLY A 77 -7.04 1.55 17.45
N ILE A 78 -6.03 2.30 17.05
CA ILE A 78 -6.22 3.63 16.45
C ILE A 78 -6.68 3.52 15.00
N TRP A 79 -5.97 2.75 14.18
CA TRP A 79 -6.29 2.54 12.76
C TRP A 79 -6.52 3.87 12.01
N ALA A 80 -5.53 4.75 12.06
CA ALA A 80 -5.69 6.15 11.63
C ALA A 80 -5.84 6.37 10.11
N ALA A 81 -5.88 5.32 9.33
CA ALA A 81 -6.16 5.23 7.89
C ALA A 81 -5.39 6.21 6.98
N ALA A 82 -5.45 7.51 7.22
CA ALA A 82 -4.76 8.55 6.46
C ALA A 82 -4.63 9.83 7.29
N GLY A 83 -3.72 10.71 6.88
CA GLY A 83 -3.57 12.02 7.52
C GLY A 83 -2.67 12.97 6.75
N VAL A 84 -2.68 14.23 7.18
CA VAL A 84 -1.81 15.30 6.69
C VAL A 84 -1.25 16.06 7.90
N ASN A 85 0.05 16.31 7.93
CA ASN A 85 0.68 17.09 8.99
C ASN A 85 0.84 18.58 8.60
N GLU A 86 1.27 19.40 9.54
CA GLU A 86 1.44 20.84 9.32
C GLU A 86 2.59 21.23 8.39
N ALA A 87 3.50 20.29 8.07
CA ALA A 87 4.48 20.45 7.01
C ALA A 87 3.93 20.15 5.61
N ASN A 88 2.61 19.93 5.49
CA ASN A 88 1.92 19.54 4.26
C ASN A 88 2.42 18.21 3.68
N VAL A 89 2.80 17.28 4.54
CA VAL A 89 3.09 15.91 4.17
C VAL A 89 1.87 15.06 4.47
N ALA A 90 1.42 14.28 3.49
CA ALA A 90 0.32 13.33 3.63
C ALA A 90 0.84 11.89 3.60
N MET A 91 0.12 10.99 4.24
CA MET A 91 0.29 9.54 4.07
C MET A 91 -1.03 8.81 4.14
N THR A 92 -1.10 7.66 3.46
CA THR A 92 -2.13 6.65 3.69
C THR A 92 -1.46 5.46 4.36
N ALA A 93 -2.10 4.88 5.32
CA ALA A 93 -1.77 3.56 5.84
C ALA A 93 -3.08 2.77 5.89
N THR A 94 -3.18 1.61 5.40
CA THR A 94 -2.25 0.82 4.62
C THR A 94 -3.02 0.09 3.51
N GLU A 95 -2.33 -0.33 2.48
CA GLU A 95 -2.87 -1.34 1.55
C GLU A 95 -2.37 -2.69 2.06
N THR A 96 -3.24 -3.58 2.56
CA THR A 96 -2.82 -4.93 2.95
C THR A 96 -2.35 -5.68 1.71
N ILE A 97 -1.11 -6.17 1.71
CA ILE A 97 -0.49 -6.91 0.62
C ILE A 97 -0.08 -8.30 1.10
N THR A 98 0.33 -9.17 0.19
CA THR A 98 0.69 -10.55 0.54
C THR A 98 2.03 -10.94 -0.08
N SER A 99 2.97 -11.35 0.78
CA SER A 99 4.23 -11.96 0.34
C SER A 99 4.09 -13.47 0.16
N ASN A 100 4.90 -14.01 -0.75
CA ASN A 100 4.91 -15.45 -0.99
C ASN A 100 5.55 -16.23 0.18
N PRO A 101 5.29 -17.54 0.29
CA PRO A 101 5.79 -18.37 1.40
C PRO A 101 7.31 -18.45 1.50
N ARG A 102 8.06 -18.28 0.40
CA ARG A 102 9.54 -18.31 0.43
C ARG A 102 10.09 -17.12 1.22
N VAL A 103 9.53 -15.94 0.97
CA VAL A 103 9.89 -14.74 1.71
C VAL A 103 9.51 -14.86 3.18
N LEU A 104 8.26 -15.25 3.47
CA LEU A 104 7.78 -15.41 4.85
C LEU A 104 8.50 -16.53 5.62
N GLY A 105 9.05 -17.52 4.91
CA GLY A 105 9.93 -18.53 5.52
C GLY A 105 11.32 -18.01 5.85
N ALA A 106 11.82 -17.02 5.10
CA ALA A 106 13.13 -16.41 5.30
C ALA A 106 13.10 -15.23 6.29
N ASP A 107 12.00 -14.46 6.30
CA ASP A 107 11.76 -13.32 7.20
C ASP A 107 10.31 -13.39 7.74
N PRO A 108 10.04 -14.20 8.77
CA PRO A 108 8.71 -14.39 9.32
C PRO A 108 8.14 -13.10 9.92
N LEU A 109 6.81 -12.93 9.82
CA LEU A 109 6.10 -11.85 10.47
C LEU A 109 6.30 -11.88 12.00
N VAL A 110 6.48 -10.72 12.60
CA VAL A 110 6.72 -10.52 14.03
C VAL A 110 5.37 -10.44 14.77
N LYS A 111 4.78 -11.59 15.04
CA LYS A 111 3.47 -11.69 15.71
C LYS A 111 3.61 -11.67 17.23
N LEU A 112 2.65 -11.05 17.92
CA LEU A 112 2.51 -11.12 19.37
C LEU A 112 2.48 -12.60 19.84
N GLN A 113 3.32 -12.94 20.79
CA GLN A 113 3.30 -14.23 21.48
C GLN A 113 2.79 -13.98 22.91
N PRO A 114 1.54 -14.38 23.21
CA PRO A 114 0.99 -14.19 24.55
C PRO A 114 1.80 -14.91 25.63
N ALA A 115 1.72 -14.42 26.86
CA ALA A 115 2.30 -15.12 28.00
C ALA A 115 1.57 -16.47 28.21
N GLU A 116 2.30 -17.58 28.09
CA GLU A 116 1.77 -18.94 28.29
C GLU A 116 2.81 -19.83 29.00
N ASP A 117 2.35 -20.74 29.84
CA ASP A 117 3.14 -21.81 30.47
C ASP A 117 4.45 -21.34 31.13
N GLY A 118 4.42 -20.18 31.79
CA GLY A 118 5.60 -19.61 32.48
C GLY A 118 6.59 -18.89 31.57
N LYS A 119 6.25 -18.67 30.28
CA LYS A 119 6.97 -17.77 29.39
C LYS A 119 6.37 -16.38 29.47
N GLU A 120 7.24 -15.37 29.44
CA GLU A 120 6.81 -13.97 29.34
C GLU A 120 6.25 -13.70 27.95
N GLU A 121 5.36 -12.68 27.86
CA GLU A 121 4.86 -12.16 26.59
C GLU A 121 6.00 -11.61 25.73
N VAL A 122 5.97 -11.91 24.44
CA VAL A 122 6.84 -11.26 23.44
C VAL A 122 5.99 -10.39 22.54
N PRO A 123 6.17 -9.04 22.57
CA PRO A 123 5.44 -8.14 21.70
C PRO A 123 5.62 -8.45 20.22
N GLY A 124 4.60 -8.18 19.42
CA GLY A 124 4.68 -8.22 17.96
C GLY A 124 5.36 -6.99 17.37
N GLY A 125 5.39 -6.91 16.06
CA GLY A 125 5.91 -5.76 15.31
C GLY A 125 4.86 -4.66 15.11
N ILE A 126 5.15 -3.73 14.21
CA ILE A 126 4.29 -2.61 13.81
C ILE A 126 3.23 -3.11 12.83
N GLY A 127 2.02 -2.55 12.88
CA GLY A 127 0.99 -2.82 11.88
C GLY A 127 0.22 -1.58 11.46
N GLU A 128 -0.81 -1.77 10.67
CA GLU A 128 -1.67 -0.70 10.15
C GLU A 128 -2.23 0.19 11.26
N GLU A 129 -2.56 -0.40 12.40
CA GLU A 129 -3.04 0.32 13.58
C GLU A 129 -2.09 1.47 13.96
N ASP A 130 -0.78 1.25 13.85
CA ASP A 130 0.26 2.06 14.46
C ASP A 130 0.81 3.15 13.52
N ILE A 131 0.93 2.82 12.23
CA ILE A 131 1.85 3.48 11.27
C ILE A 131 1.65 4.98 11.17
N VAL A 132 0.41 5.47 11.02
CA VAL A 132 0.18 6.92 10.86
C VAL A 132 0.63 7.68 12.10
N CYS A 133 0.32 7.18 13.29
CA CYS A 133 0.60 7.87 14.55
C CYS A 133 2.09 7.94 14.89
N ILE A 134 2.85 6.92 14.54
CA ILE A 134 4.28 6.84 14.84
C ILE A 134 5.18 7.47 13.76
N VAL A 135 4.62 7.77 12.57
CA VAL A 135 5.38 8.30 11.43
C VAL A 135 5.01 9.74 11.10
N LEU A 136 3.73 10.00 10.80
CA LEU A 136 3.27 11.27 10.21
C LEU A 136 3.63 12.52 11.04
N PRO A 137 3.54 12.52 12.38
CA PRO A 137 3.88 13.69 13.18
C PRO A 137 5.37 14.12 13.14
N TYR A 138 6.23 13.23 12.63
CA TYR A 138 7.69 13.37 12.76
C TYR A 138 8.43 13.52 11.43
N ILE A 139 7.71 13.76 10.32
CA ILE A 139 8.28 13.81 8.96
C ILE A 139 7.95 15.16 8.29
N ARG A 140 8.90 15.70 7.52
CA ARG A 140 8.77 16.99 6.81
C ARG A 140 8.76 16.84 5.29
N SER A 141 8.92 15.61 4.79
CA SER A 141 8.82 15.26 3.36
C SER A 141 8.36 13.81 3.19
N ALA A 142 7.88 13.48 2.01
CA ALA A 142 7.52 12.11 1.64
C ALA A 142 8.71 11.16 1.80
N ARG A 143 9.90 11.60 1.40
CA ARG A 143 11.17 10.87 1.52
C ARG A 143 11.57 10.59 2.97
N GLU A 144 11.37 11.55 3.87
CA GLU A 144 11.58 11.32 5.31
C GLU A 144 10.59 10.28 5.86
N GLY A 145 9.37 10.24 5.31
CA GLY A 145 8.36 9.23 5.65
C GLY A 145 8.85 7.82 5.36
N VAL A 146 9.37 7.59 4.17
CA VAL A 146 9.95 6.29 3.78
C VAL A 146 11.10 5.91 4.72
N LYS A 147 12.05 6.82 4.95
CA LYS A 147 13.21 6.56 5.80
C LYS A 147 12.83 6.26 7.25
N ARG A 148 11.88 7.03 7.80
CA ARG A 148 11.42 6.84 9.17
C ARG A 148 10.70 5.50 9.32
N LEU A 149 9.75 5.21 8.46
CA LEU A 149 9.03 3.93 8.53
C LEU A 149 9.97 2.76 8.29
N GLY A 150 10.86 2.85 7.28
CA GLY A 150 11.87 1.82 7.01
C GLY A 150 12.73 1.50 8.23
N SER A 151 13.24 2.53 8.92
CA SER A 151 14.03 2.33 10.15
C SER A 151 13.23 1.68 11.27
N LEU A 152 11.95 2.03 11.42
CA LEU A 152 11.07 1.41 12.41
C LEU A 152 10.78 -0.06 12.08
N LEU A 153 10.59 -0.40 10.80
CA LEU A 153 10.40 -1.77 10.33
C LEU A 153 11.66 -2.63 10.55
N GLU A 154 12.85 -2.10 10.25
CA GLU A 154 14.11 -2.80 10.53
C GLU A 154 14.32 -3.05 12.03
N GLN A 155 13.87 -2.14 12.89
CA GLN A 155 14.06 -2.24 14.33
C GLN A 155 13.02 -3.12 15.03
N TYR A 156 11.75 -2.97 14.69
CA TYR A 156 10.62 -3.60 15.41
C TYR A 156 9.96 -4.71 14.61
N GLY A 157 10.17 -4.75 13.31
CA GLY A 157 9.45 -5.63 12.39
C GLY A 157 7.98 -5.26 12.23
N THR A 158 7.27 -6.09 11.46
CA THR A 158 5.82 -5.97 11.25
C THR A 158 5.12 -7.30 11.49
N TYR A 159 3.88 -7.26 12.02
CA TYR A 159 3.06 -8.46 12.19
C TYR A 159 2.15 -8.73 10.98
N GLU A 160 2.13 -7.83 10.00
CA GLU A 160 1.32 -7.93 8.78
C GLU A 160 2.01 -7.24 7.61
N MET A 161 1.59 -7.57 6.38
CA MET A 161 2.18 -7.03 5.16
C MET A 161 1.39 -5.82 4.68
N ASN A 162 2.08 -4.72 4.37
CA ASN A 162 1.45 -3.45 4.03
C ASN A 162 2.15 -2.70 2.91
N GLY A 163 1.33 -1.97 2.10
CA GLY A 163 1.77 -0.93 1.20
C GLY A 163 1.37 0.45 1.73
N ILE A 164 2.29 1.41 1.73
CA ILE A 164 2.10 2.74 2.33
C ILE A 164 2.49 3.83 1.33
N ALA A 165 1.60 4.81 1.12
CA ALA A 165 1.91 5.99 0.33
C ALA A 165 2.33 7.17 1.22
N PHE A 166 3.38 7.86 0.79
CA PHE A 166 3.82 9.15 1.33
C PHE A 166 3.77 10.19 0.23
N GLN A 167 3.31 11.39 0.55
CA GLN A 167 3.18 12.49 -0.40
C GLN A 167 3.56 13.80 0.24
N ASP A 168 4.29 14.62 -0.52
CA ASP A 168 4.41 16.04 -0.30
C ASP A 168 4.09 16.82 -1.59
N GLN A 169 4.32 18.13 -1.62
CA GLN A 169 4.02 18.94 -2.82
C GLN A 169 4.88 18.59 -4.04
N ASP A 170 6.01 17.90 -3.85
CA ASP A 170 7.02 17.68 -4.88
C ASP A 170 7.05 16.23 -5.38
N GLU A 171 6.84 15.26 -4.51
CA GLU A 171 6.96 13.84 -4.84
C GLU A 171 5.99 12.93 -4.07
N ILE A 172 5.79 11.74 -4.62
CA ILE A 172 5.06 10.63 -3.99
C ILE A 172 6.01 9.44 -3.90
N TRP A 173 5.99 8.75 -2.77
CA TRP A 173 6.67 7.48 -2.55
C TRP A 173 5.68 6.40 -2.18
N TRP A 174 5.90 5.22 -2.72
CA TRP A 174 5.18 4.00 -2.35
C TRP A 174 6.14 3.02 -1.70
N LEU A 175 5.83 2.59 -0.49
CA LEU A 175 6.60 1.60 0.27
C LEU A 175 5.80 0.31 0.39
N GLU A 176 6.46 -0.83 0.15
CA GLU A 176 5.93 -2.18 0.35
C GLU A 176 6.79 -2.91 1.38
N THR A 177 6.16 -3.50 2.41
CA THR A 177 6.83 -4.46 3.28
C THR A 177 6.97 -5.80 2.56
N ILE A 178 8.09 -6.49 2.73
CA ILE A 178 8.38 -7.75 2.02
C ILE A 178 8.24 -8.94 2.95
N GLY A 179 8.69 -8.82 4.17
CA GLY A 179 8.66 -9.83 5.21
C GLY A 179 8.46 -9.18 6.56
N GLY A 180 8.95 -9.82 7.61
CA GLY A 180 8.86 -9.29 8.96
C GLY A 180 9.64 -8.00 9.18
N HIS A 181 10.77 -7.80 8.49
CA HIS A 181 11.66 -6.65 8.69
C HIS A 181 12.08 -5.95 7.39
N HIS A 182 12.03 -6.66 6.25
CA HIS A 182 12.47 -6.12 4.98
C HIS A 182 11.38 -5.29 4.29
N TRP A 183 11.82 -4.29 3.56
CA TRP A 183 10.94 -3.37 2.82
C TRP A 183 11.62 -2.82 1.57
N ILE A 184 10.82 -2.40 0.62
CA ILE A 184 11.21 -1.63 -0.57
C ILE A 184 10.34 -0.40 -0.70
N ALA A 185 10.86 0.64 -1.36
CA ALA A 185 10.07 1.81 -1.74
C ALA A 185 10.51 2.33 -3.11
N ARG A 186 9.54 2.81 -3.87
CA ARG A 186 9.76 3.42 -5.18
C ARG A 186 9.09 4.77 -5.25
N ARG A 187 9.83 5.76 -5.79
CA ARG A 187 9.27 7.07 -6.13
C ARG A 187 8.30 6.91 -7.30
N VAL A 188 7.14 7.54 -7.20
CA VAL A 188 6.19 7.62 -8.31
C VAL A 188 6.70 8.69 -9.29
N PRO A 189 7.00 8.35 -10.56
CA PRO A 189 7.37 9.34 -11.55
C PRO A 189 6.30 10.43 -11.71
N ASP A 190 6.73 11.65 -12.03
CA ASP A 190 5.83 12.80 -12.05
C ASP A 190 4.69 12.70 -13.07
N ASP A 191 4.90 12.00 -14.18
CA ASP A 191 4.00 11.94 -15.34
C ASP A 191 3.13 10.69 -15.40
N VAL A 192 3.16 9.86 -14.35
CA VAL A 192 2.38 8.62 -14.28
C VAL A 192 1.34 8.63 -13.16
N TYR A 193 0.45 7.66 -13.22
CA TYR A 193 -0.35 7.22 -12.08
C TYR A 193 0.01 5.77 -11.72
N VAL A 194 -0.31 5.39 -10.50
CA VAL A 194 -0.13 4.04 -9.95
C VAL A 194 -1.46 3.56 -9.40
N VAL A 195 -1.78 2.29 -9.62
CA VAL A 195 -2.94 1.61 -9.02
C VAL A 195 -2.45 0.44 -8.18
N MET A 196 -2.85 0.43 -6.91
CA MET A 196 -2.48 -0.63 -5.98
C MET A 196 -3.71 -1.32 -5.41
N PRO A 197 -3.96 -2.58 -5.80
CA PRO A 197 -4.84 -3.50 -5.07
C PRO A 197 -4.09 -4.15 -3.89
N ASN A 198 -4.69 -5.14 -3.24
CA ASN A 198 -4.08 -5.86 -2.10
C ASN A 198 -2.99 -6.87 -2.53
N GLN A 199 -2.04 -6.41 -3.30
CA GLN A 199 -0.97 -7.21 -3.89
C GLN A 199 0.32 -6.38 -3.95
N LEU A 200 1.51 -7.00 -3.86
CA LEU A 200 2.74 -6.32 -4.18
C LEU A 200 2.68 -5.84 -5.64
N GLY A 201 3.01 -4.59 -5.88
CA GLY A 201 2.83 -3.95 -7.17
C GLY A 201 4.11 -3.54 -7.87
N ILE A 202 5.16 -3.16 -7.13
CA ILE A 202 6.42 -2.70 -7.74
C ILE A 202 6.98 -3.80 -8.64
N ASP A 203 7.04 -3.50 -9.94
CA ASP A 203 7.39 -4.45 -11.02
C ASP A 203 8.84 -4.31 -11.52
N HIS A 204 9.53 -3.27 -11.11
CA HIS A 204 10.93 -3.01 -11.43
C HIS A 204 11.61 -2.34 -10.24
N PHE A 205 12.84 -2.78 -9.91
CA PHE A 205 13.59 -2.23 -8.79
C PHE A 205 15.09 -2.15 -9.08
N ASP A 206 15.65 -0.96 -8.91
CA ASP A 206 17.08 -0.71 -9.02
C ASP A 206 17.74 -0.77 -7.65
N LEU A 207 18.37 -1.92 -7.35
CA LEU A 207 19.11 -2.13 -6.10
C LEU A 207 20.36 -1.24 -5.99
N GLU A 208 20.97 -0.83 -7.09
CA GLU A 208 22.15 0.03 -7.06
C GLU A 208 21.75 1.43 -6.60
N ASP A 209 20.68 2.01 -7.17
CA ASP A 209 20.15 3.29 -6.70
C ASP A 209 19.67 3.21 -5.25
N ALA A 210 18.92 2.15 -4.90
CA ALA A 210 18.36 1.99 -3.56
C ALA A 210 19.42 1.90 -2.45
N LEU A 211 20.58 1.29 -2.74
CA LEU A 211 21.68 1.13 -1.80
C LEU A 211 22.74 2.25 -1.88
N SER A 212 22.56 3.24 -2.76
CA SER A 212 23.51 4.35 -2.96
C SER A 212 22.85 5.71 -2.89
N ASP A 213 22.48 6.29 -4.03
CA ASP A 213 21.98 7.66 -4.16
C ASP A 213 20.53 7.84 -3.68
N GLN A 214 19.75 6.76 -3.69
CA GLN A 214 18.34 6.72 -3.25
C GLN A 214 17.48 7.77 -3.97
N LYS A 215 17.66 7.94 -5.28
CA LYS A 215 16.92 8.94 -6.07
C LYS A 215 15.49 8.51 -6.32
N GLU A 216 15.32 7.28 -6.81
CA GLU A 216 14.04 6.71 -7.24
C GLU A 216 13.65 5.46 -6.42
N TYR A 217 14.61 4.84 -5.72
CA TYR A 217 14.41 3.62 -4.94
C TYR A 217 15.04 3.71 -3.56
N MET A 218 14.42 3.05 -2.57
CA MET A 218 14.97 2.84 -1.23
C MET A 218 14.60 1.44 -0.75
N CYS A 219 15.39 0.86 0.13
CA CYS A 219 15.10 -0.45 0.71
C CYS A 219 15.80 -0.62 2.06
N SER A 220 15.45 -1.70 2.75
CA SER A 220 16.20 -2.17 3.92
C SER A 220 17.66 -2.39 3.58
N SER A 221 18.53 -2.08 4.53
CA SER A 221 19.98 -1.95 4.32
C SER A 221 20.66 -3.24 3.86
N ASP A 222 20.12 -4.40 4.23
CA ASP A 222 20.62 -5.74 3.93
C ASP A 222 19.82 -6.48 2.85
N LEU A 223 18.89 -5.79 2.15
CA LEU A 223 18.00 -6.43 1.17
C LEU A 223 18.74 -7.25 0.11
N LYS A 224 19.89 -6.76 -0.38
CA LYS A 224 20.69 -7.47 -1.37
C LYS A 224 21.19 -8.81 -0.84
N GLU A 225 21.75 -8.82 0.36
CA GLU A 225 22.21 -10.05 1.02
C GLU A 225 21.05 -11.01 1.30
N PHE A 226 19.90 -10.45 1.73
CA PHE A 226 18.69 -11.23 1.97
C PHE A 226 18.21 -11.96 0.72
N ILE A 227 18.15 -11.25 -0.43
CA ILE A 227 17.76 -11.81 -1.73
C ILE A 227 18.73 -12.91 -2.16
N GLU A 228 20.04 -12.66 -2.11
CA GLU A 228 21.08 -13.59 -2.56
C GLU A 228 21.11 -14.84 -1.69
N LYS A 229 21.12 -14.68 -0.38
CA LYS A 229 21.18 -15.78 0.60
C LYS A 229 19.98 -16.73 0.52
N ASN A 230 18.79 -16.18 0.25
CA ASN A 230 17.56 -16.94 0.22
C ASN A 230 17.08 -17.28 -1.22
N HIS A 231 17.87 -16.97 -2.23
CA HIS A 231 17.58 -17.23 -3.65
C HIS A 231 16.22 -16.73 -4.09
N LEU A 232 15.86 -15.49 -3.69
CA LEU A 232 14.52 -14.94 -3.90
C LEU A 232 14.30 -14.37 -5.31
N ASN A 233 15.36 -13.87 -5.97
CA ASN A 233 15.24 -13.37 -7.34
C ASN A 233 15.11 -14.55 -8.32
N LEU A 234 14.02 -14.54 -9.11
CA LEU A 234 13.71 -15.58 -10.10
C LEU A 234 14.12 -15.19 -11.52
N SER A 235 14.57 -13.95 -11.73
CA SER A 235 14.94 -13.44 -13.04
C SER A 235 16.16 -14.17 -13.60
N MET A 236 16.14 -14.47 -14.91
CA MET A 236 17.25 -15.11 -15.60
C MET A 236 18.29 -14.12 -16.11
N ASP A 237 17.95 -12.84 -16.21
CA ASP A 237 18.83 -11.77 -16.70
C ASP A 237 19.47 -10.92 -15.60
N GLY A 238 19.13 -11.22 -14.34
CA GLY A 238 19.61 -10.50 -13.16
C GLY A 238 18.85 -9.24 -12.80
N SER A 239 17.82 -8.87 -13.57
CA SER A 239 16.90 -7.79 -13.18
C SER A 239 16.12 -8.18 -11.93
N LEU A 240 15.63 -7.20 -11.17
CA LEU A 240 14.77 -7.46 -10.03
C LEU A 240 13.35 -6.94 -10.31
N ASN A 241 12.41 -7.88 -10.42
CA ASN A 241 10.99 -7.62 -10.35
C ASN A 241 10.48 -8.04 -8.96
N PRO A 242 10.22 -7.09 -8.04
CA PRO A 242 9.80 -7.41 -6.69
C PRO A 242 8.45 -8.16 -6.63
N ARG A 243 7.51 -7.83 -7.53
CA ARG A 243 6.22 -8.53 -7.61
C ARG A 243 6.43 -10.03 -7.80
N ASP A 244 7.30 -10.43 -8.73
CA ASP A 244 7.60 -11.84 -9.01
C ASP A 244 8.45 -12.48 -7.90
N ALA A 245 9.41 -11.73 -7.38
CA ALA A 245 10.34 -12.24 -6.38
C ALA A 245 9.68 -12.44 -5.00
N PHE A 246 8.81 -11.51 -4.61
CA PHE A 246 8.29 -11.43 -3.23
C PHE A 246 6.77 -11.59 -3.13
N GLY A 247 6.00 -11.23 -4.17
CA GLY A 247 4.53 -11.20 -4.14
C GLY A 247 3.88 -12.57 -4.20
N SER A 248 2.61 -12.62 -3.85
CA SER A 248 1.73 -13.73 -4.13
C SER A 248 1.26 -13.71 -5.59
N HIS A 249 0.98 -14.89 -6.13
CA HIS A 249 0.42 -15.11 -7.48
C HIS A 249 -0.55 -16.28 -7.43
N ASP A 250 -1.54 -16.21 -6.54
CA ASP A 250 -2.53 -17.27 -6.38
C ASP A 250 -3.85 -16.95 -7.08
N ASP A 251 -4.73 -17.93 -7.16
CA ASP A 251 -6.05 -17.79 -7.79
C ASP A 251 -6.90 -16.70 -7.13
N ALA A 252 -6.67 -16.37 -5.85
CA ALA A 252 -7.39 -15.32 -5.16
C ALA A 252 -7.00 -13.94 -5.70
N ASP A 253 -5.73 -13.74 -6.09
CA ASP A 253 -5.26 -12.51 -6.71
C ASP A 253 -5.98 -12.25 -8.04
N HIS A 254 -6.18 -13.29 -8.86
CA HIS A 254 -6.87 -13.20 -10.14
C HIS A 254 -8.38 -12.93 -10.04
N VAL A 255 -8.96 -13.16 -8.87
CA VAL A 255 -10.38 -12.85 -8.60
C VAL A 255 -10.52 -11.50 -7.94
N TYR A 256 -9.55 -11.11 -7.11
CA TYR A 256 -9.70 -9.99 -6.20
C TYR A 256 -8.79 -8.79 -6.53
N ASN A 257 -7.53 -9.04 -6.87
CA ASN A 257 -6.52 -7.99 -7.03
C ASN A 257 -6.38 -7.51 -8.47
N THR A 258 -5.96 -8.37 -9.38
CA THR A 258 -5.67 -7.99 -10.78
C THR A 258 -6.89 -7.44 -11.53
N PRO A 259 -8.15 -7.89 -11.28
CA PRO A 259 -9.32 -7.27 -11.93
C PRO A 259 -9.52 -5.81 -11.57
N ARG A 260 -9.19 -5.39 -10.32
CA ARG A 260 -9.30 -3.99 -9.89
C ARG A 260 -8.27 -3.11 -10.60
N ALA A 261 -7.01 -3.54 -10.65
CA ALA A 261 -5.95 -2.85 -11.38
C ALA A 261 -6.31 -2.72 -12.86
N TRP A 262 -6.67 -3.84 -13.51
CA TRP A 262 -7.11 -3.87 -14.91
C TRP A 262 -8.23 -2.86 -15.19
N TYR A 263 -9.27 -2.81 -14.35
CA TYR A 263 -10.40 -1.93 -14.58
C TYR A 263 -10.04 -0.45 -14.45
N MET A 264 -9.27 -0.10 -13.42
CA MET A 264 -8.87 1.28 -13.19
C MET A 264 -7.94 1.79 -14.29
N GLU A 265 -6.97 0.99 -14.71
CA GLU A 265 -6.08 1.32 -15.83
C GLU A 265 -6.83 1.43 -17.15
N ARG A 266 -7.79 0.53 -17.40
CA ARG A 266 -8.70 0.63 -18.56
C ARG A 266 -9.48 1.93 -18.58
N CYS A 267 -9.92 2.44 -17.43
CA CYS A 267 -10.63 3.72 -17.35
C CYS A 267 -9.73 4.91 -17.67
N LEU A 268 -8.47 4.87 -17.26
CA LEU A 268 -7.52 5.98 -17.41
C LEU A 268 -6.74 5.92 -18.74
N ASN A 269 -6.63 4.74 -19.32
CA ASN A 269 -5.94 4.48 -20.60
C ASN A 269 -6.80 3.68 -21.59
N PRO A 270 -8.01 4.13 -21.95
CA PRO A 270 -8.95 3.34 -22.72
C PRO A 270 -8.50 3.02 -24.15
N HIS A 271 -7.51 3.75 -24.73
CA HIS A 271 -7.09 3.60 -26.13
C HIS A 271 -5.60 3.26 -26.31
N THR A 272 -4.75 3.49 -25.30
CA THR A 272 -3.30 3.19 -25.38
C THR A 272 -3.01 1.71 -25.24
N LYS A 273 -3.98 0.95 -24.74
CA LYS A 273 -3.92 -0.51 -24.58
C LYS A 273 -5.20 -1.15 -25.11
N VAL A 274 -5.09 -2.41 -25.50
CA VAL A 274 -6.25 -3.25 -25.86
C VAL A 274 -6.66 -4.02 -24.61
N TRP A 275 -7.84 -3.70 -24.08
CA TRP A 275 -8.34 -4.26 -22.82
C TRP A 275 -9.33 -5.40 -22.97
N ASP A 276 -9.84 -5.61 -24.18
CA ASP A 276 -10.91 -6.57 -24.47
C ASP A 276 -10.59 -7.41 -25.70
N GLY A 277 -11.13 -8.63 -25.76
CA GLY A 277 -11.06 -9.51 -26.93
C GLY A 277 -9.84 -10.42 -26.93
N GLU A 278 -9.69 -11.15 -28.05
CA GLU A 278 -8.67 -12.21 -28.20
C GLU A 278 -7.22 -11.66 -28.23
N HIS A 279 -7.06 -10.38 -28.56
CA HIS A 279 -5.76 -9.71 -28.66
C HIS A 279 -5.57 -8.64 -27.58
N ALA A 280 -6.21 -8.81 -26.43
CA ALA A 280 -6.02 -7.90 -25.30
C ALA A 280 -4.56 -7.89 -24.83
N ASP A 281 -4.01 -6.69 -24.58
CA ASP A 281 -2.70 -6.55 -23.95
C ASP A 281 -2.74 -7.09 -22.53
N TYR A 282 -3.84 -6.79 -21.80
CA TYR A 282 -4.08 -7.24 -20.43
C TYR A 282 -5.51 -7.71 -20.26
N THR A 283 -5.68 -8.74 -19.45
CA THR A 283 -6.96 -9.27 -19.00
C THR A 283 -7.14 -9.05 -17.51
N PRO A 284 -8.34 -9.21 -16.96
CA PRO A 284 -8.54 -9.13 -15.51
C PRO A 284 -7.70 -10.12 -14.68
N GLN A 285 -7.13 -11.16 -15.31
CA GLN A 285 -6.29 -12.17 -14.66
C GLN A 285 -4.80 -12.03 -14.99
N SER A 286 -4.39 -10.95 -15.64
CA SER A 286 -2.99 -10.75 -16.00
C SER A 286 -2.13 -10.40 -14.77
N ASP A 287 -1.01 -11.11 -14.61
CA ASP A 287 -0.01 -10.84 -13.56
C ASP A 287 0.94 -9.70 -13.92
N ASP A 288 1.01 -9.36 -15.20
CA ASP A 288 1.94 -8.38 -15.77
C ASP A 288 1.31 -7.00 -16.03
N ILE A 289 0.18 -6.69 -15.41
CA ILE A 289 -0.40 -5.35 -15.43
C ILE A 289 0.65 -4.38 -14.85
N PRO A 290 1.04 -3.30 -15.56
CA PRO A 290 2.11 -2.41 -15.12
C PRO A 290 1.84 -1.78 -13.76
N TRP A 291 2.86 -1.60 -12.93
CA TRP A 291 2.73 -0.85 -11.68
C TRP A 291 2.28 0.61 -11.90
N CYS A 292 2.75 1.24 -12.98
CA CYS A 292 2.43 2.63 -13.30
C CYS A 292 2.27 2.83 -14.81
N MET A 293 1.44 3.78 -15.18
CA MET A 293 1.23 4.17 -16.58
C MET A 293 1.14 5.69 -16.73
N VAL A 294 1.56 6.20 -17.90
CA VAL A 294 1.26 7.58 -18.32
C VAL A 294 -0.21 7.62 -18.72
N PRO A 295 -1.05 8.47 -18.11
CA PRO A 295 -2.47 8.53 -18.45
C PRO A 295 -2.68 9.18 -19.83
N GLU A 296 -3.75 8.82 -20.54
CA GLU A 296 -4.09 9.42 -21.84
C GLU A 296 -4.49 10.90 -21.73
N LYS A 297 -4.98 11.30 -20.58
CA LYS A 297 -5.35 12.69 -20.27
C LYS A 297 -4.98 13.01 -18.83
N LYS A 298 -4.88 14.30 -18.50
CA LYS A 298 -4.69 14.74 -17.12
C LYS A 298 -5.79 14.23 -16.22
N ILE A 299 -5.40 13.68 -15.06
CA ILE A 299 -6.30 13.09 -14.09
C ILE A 299 -6.81 14.19 -13.13
N THR A 300 -8.11 14.25 -12.96
CA THR A 300 -8.77 15.14 -12.01
C THR A 300 -9.16 14.42 -10.73
N VAL A 301 -9.53 15.14 -9.69
CA VAL A 301 -10.12 14.57 -8.46
C VAL A 301 -11.39 13.77 -8.78
N GLU A 302 -12.18 14.22 -9.76
CA GLU A 302 -13.40 13.53 -10.20
C GLU A 302 -13.08 12.21 -10.89
N ASP A 303 -12.02 12.14 -11.69
CA ASP A 303 -11.55 10.87 -12.27
C ASP A 303 -11.12 9.89 -11.16
N VAL A 304 -10.39 10.35 -10.14
CA VAL A 304 -10.00 9.55 -8.97
C VAL A 304 -11.23 9.01 -8.22
N LYS A 305 -12.21 9.88 -7.94
CA LYS A 305 -13.47 9.48 -7.30
C LYS A 305 -14.23 8.47 -8.13
N TYR A 306 -14.28 8.67 -9.46
CA TYR A 306 -14.95 7.75 -10.38
C TYR A 306 -14.33 6.37 -10.35
N VAL A 307 -13.02 6.24 -10.52
CA VAL A 307 -12.37 4.92 -10.56
C VAL A 307 -12.44 4.20 -9.21
N LEU A 308 -12.28 4.90 -8.08
CA LEU A 308 -12.40 4.31 -6.76
C LEU A 308 -13.84 3.93 -6.38
N SER A 309 -14.86 4.54 -6.99
CA SER A 309 -16.27 4.20 -6.78
C SER A 309 -16.83 3.22 -7.81
N SER A 310 -15.99 2.67 -8.65
CA SER A 310 -16.40 1.80 -9.75
C SER A 310 -16.78 0.38 -9.29
N HIS A 311 -17.61 -0.28 -10.09
CA HIS A 311 -18.04 -1.66 -9.89
C HIS A 311 -17.92 -2.47 -11.18
N PHE A 312 -16.89 -2.22 -11.98
CA PHE A 312 -16.65 -2.82 -13.29
C PHE A 312 -17.72 -2.50 -14.34
N GLN A 313 -18.45 -1.37 -14.17
CA GLN A 313 -19.52 -0.97 -15.06
C GLN A 313 -19.05 -0.90 -16.51
N GLY A 314 -19.92 -1.34 -17.44
CA GLY A 314 -19.61 -1.41 -18.86
C GLY A 314 -18.71 -2.56 -19.27
N THR A 315 -18.49 -3.53 -18.39
CA THR A 315 -17.77 -4.78 -18.68
C THR A 315 -18.63 -6.01 -18.38
N PRO A 316 -18.25 -7.21 -18.87
CA PRO A 316 -18.91 -8.47 -18.51
C PRO A 316 -18.83 -8.79 -17.00
N TYR A 317 -17.95 -8.13 -16.27
CA TYR A 317 -17.68 -8.38 -14.85
C TYR A 317 -18.53 -7.52 -13.91
N ASP A 318 -19.38 -6.63 -14.44
CA ASP A 318 -20.26 -5.77 -13.64
C ASP A 318 -21.26 -6.62 -12.83
N PRO A 319 -21.16 -6.64 -11.48
CA PRO A 319 -22.06 -7.44 -10.63
C PRO A 319 -23.51 -6.92 -10.67
N TYR A 320 -23.73 -5.71 -11.16
CA TYR A 320 -25.06 -5.08 -11.28
C TYR A 320 -25.63 -5.11 -12.68
N ALA A 321 -24.92 -5.71 -13.66
CA ALA A 321 -25.44 -5.83 -15.03
C ALA A 321 -26.77 -6.56 -15.08
N ALA A 322 -27.70 -6.07 -15.92
CA ALA A 322 -29.08 -6.56 -15.99
C ALA A 322 -29.21 -7.94 -16.60
N TYR A 323 -28.23 -8.40 -17.42
CA TYR A 323 -28.33 -9.62 -18.21
C TYR A 323 -27.12 -10.53 -18.13
N GLY A 324 -27.40 -11.84 -18.15
CA GLY A 324 -26.57 -12.95 -18.68
C GLY A 324 -25.32 -13.31 -17.93
N GLU A 325 -24.67 -12.34 -17.38
CA GLU A 325 -23.40 -12.47 -16.65
C GLU A 325 -23.59 -13.01 -15.22
N LYS A 326 -24.71 -13.71 -15.00
CA LYS A 326 -25.06 -14.26 -13.68
C LYS A 326 -23.99 -15.20 -13.11
N ASN A 327 -23.25 -15.85 -13.98
CA ASN A 327 -22.16 -16.74 -13.57
C ASN A 327 -20.92 -16.00 -13.10
N MET A 328 -20.77 -14.72 -13.50
CA MET A 328 -19.67 -13.86 -13.11
C MET A 328 -20.01 -12.96 -11.91
N ARG A 329 -21.29 -12.85 -11.56
CA ARG A 329 -21.72 -12.09 -10.38
C ARG A 329 -21.09 -12.66 -9.11
N GLY A 330 -20.34 -11.84 -8.42
CA GLY A 330 -19.61 -12.23 -7.21
C GLY A 330 -18.23 -12.83 -7.49
N ALA A 331 -17.83 -13.06 -8.77
CA ALA A 331 -16.46 -13.40 -9.10
C ALA A 331 -15.50 -12.22 -8.85
N TYR A 332 -15.99 -11.00 -9.13
CA TYR A 332 -15.22 -9.77 -8.90
C TYR A 332 -15.93 -8.90 -7.89
N ARG A 333 -15.17 -8.30 -6.97
CA ARG A 333 -15.70 -7.35 -6.00
C ARG A 333 -15.83 -5.97 -6.63
N CYS A 334 -16.85 -5.24 -6.22
CA CYS A 334 -16.99 -3.82 -6.53
C CYS A 334 -15.85 -3.04 -5.85
N LEU A 335 -15.27 -2.06 -6.54
CA LEU A 335 -14.21 -1.21 -5.99
C LEU A 335 -14.68 -0.33 -4.82
N LEU A 336 -16.00 -0.09 -4.73
CA LEU A 336 -16.64 0.66 -3.65
C LEU A 336 -17.15 -0.28 -2.54
N TYR A 337 -17.33 -1.56 -2.84
CA TYR A 337 -18.06 -2.50 -1.99
C TYR A 337 -17.17 -3.67 -1.62
N THR A 338 -16.64 -3.58 -0.50
CA THR A 338 -15.88 -4.71 0.05
C THR A 338 -16.29 -4.94 1.48
#